data_40ddb0e68b042bc960bc7ec614df281e
#
_entry.id   40ddb0e68b042bc960bc7ec614df281e
#
_cell.length_a   1.000
_cell.length_b   1.000
_cell.length_c   1.000
_cell.angle_alpha   90.00
_cell.angle_beta   90.00
_cell.angle_gamma   90.00
#
_symmetry.space_group_name_H-M   'P 1'
#
loop_
_entity.id
_entity.type
_entity.pdbx_description
1 polymer ?
#
loop_
_entity_poly.entity_id
_entity_poly.type
_entity_poly.pdbx_seq_one_letter_code
_entity_poly.pdbx_strand_id
1 'polypeptide(L)'
;MNKTEVRRLKVRRALKALIINHNAFNIEDADGGRMDFCVEGPFGHIYLCQFTRNGFDVAVYDAIGLAGGGWSEDDHRIQQTASELEILMNATVQKELEKVEAEVASL
;
A
#
# COMPACT_ATOMS: atom_id res chain seq x y z
N MET A 1 15.27 -15.09 14.99
CA MET A 1 14.27 -14.02 15.21
C MET A 1 12.96 -14.63 15.73
N ASN A 2 12.32 -14.01 16.70
CA ASN A 2 10.99 -14.43 17.14
C ASN A 2 9.90 -13.93 16.15
N LYS A 3 8.67 -14.41 16.37
CA LYS A 3 7.54 -14.06 15.48
C LYS A 3 7.28 -12.56 15.41
N THR A 4 7.41 -11.85 16.51
CA THR A 4 7.20 -10.39 16.57
C THR A 4 8.23 -9.64 15.75
N GLU A 5 9.50 -10.03 15.83
CA GLU A 5 10.60 -9.43 15.07
C GLU A 5 10.44 -9.68 13.58
N VAL A 6 10.08 -10.90 13.18
CA VAL A 6 9.82 -11.26 11.77
C VAL A 6 8.68 -10.42 11.22
N ARG A 7 7.60 -10.27 11.99
CA ARG A 7 6.45 -9.46 11.57
C ARG A 7 6.82 -7.98 11.39
N ARG A 8 7.59 -7.42 12.33
CA ARG A 8 8.09 -6.03 12.21
C ARG A 8 8.96 -5.85 10.97
N LEU A 9 9.81 -6.82 10.69
CA LEU A 9 10.64 -6.80 9.49
C LEU A 9 9.78 -6.83 8.22
N LYS A 10 8.79 -7.70 8.17
CA LYS A 10 7.85 -7.79 7.04
C LYS A 10 7.13 -6.47 6.80
N VAL A 11 6.61 -5.84 7.86
CA VAL A 11 5.91 -4.54 7.76
C VAL A 11 6.84 -3.47 7.20
N ARG A 12 8.05 -3.34 7.75
CA ARG A 12 9.02 -2.34 7.26
C ARG A 12 9.40 -2.56 5.80
N ARG A 13 9.65 -3.81 5.43
CA ARG A 13 10.06 -4.16 4.06
C ARG A 13 8.92 -3.92 3.07
N ALA A 14 7.69 -4.28 3.44
CA ALA A 14 6.52 -4.03 2.63
C ALA A 14 6.28 -2.53 2.40
N LEU A 15 6.34 -1.72 3.46
CA LEU A 15 6.19 -0.26 3.34
C LEU A 15 7.30 0.36 2.49
N LYS A 16 8.53 -0.04 2.70
CA LYS A 16 9.66 0.45 1.89
C LYS A 16 9.48 0.12 0.41
N ALA A 17 9.00 -1.09 0.11
CA ALA A 17 8.73 -1.50 -1.27
C ALA A 17 7.61 -0.66 -1.90
N LEU A 18 6.56 -0.33 -1.14
CA LEU A 18 5.50 0.56 -1.61
C LEU A 18 6.02 1.98 -1.88
N ILE A 19 6.89 2.49 -1.03
CA ILE A 19 7.53 3.80 -1.23
C ILE A 19 8.39 3.80 -2.49
N ILE A 20 9.24 2.80 -2.66
CA ILE A 20 10.19 2.74 -3.78
C ILE A 20 9.48 2.50 -5.12
N ASN A 21 8.51 1.56 -5.15
CA ASN A 21 7.90 1.12 -6.40
C ASN A 21 6.64 1.89 -6.79
N HIS A 22 5.94 2.47 -5.83
CA HIS A 22 4.66 3.15 -6.04
C HIS A 22 4.63 4.60 -5.54
N ASN A 23 5.77 5.13 -5.09
CA ASN A 23 5.89 6.49 -4.56
C ASN A 23 4.90 6.78 -3.43
N ALA A 24 4.65 5.80 -2.55
CA ALA A 24 3.78 5.99 -1.41
C ALA A 24 4.28 7.14 -0.52
N PHE A 25 3.36 7.97 -0.05
CA PHE A 25 3.66 9.12 0.79
C PHE A 25 2.57 9.33 1.85
N ASN A 26 2.78 10.27 2.79
CA ASN A 26 1.86 10.53 3.90
C ASN A 26 1.50 9.26 4.67
N ILE A 27 2.52 8.50 5.02
CA ILE A 27 2.32 7.23 5.73
C ILE A 27 2.00 7.55 7.19
N GLU A 28 0.82 7.12 7.64
CA GLU A 28 0.33 7.34 8.99
C GLU A 28 -0.05 6.03 9.66
N ASP A 29 0.36 5.86 10.91
CA ASP A 29 -0.06 4.73 11.73
C ASP A 29 -1.51 4.95 12.17
N ALA A 30 -2.40 4.09 11.74
CA ALA A 30 -3.82 4.16 12.06
C ALA A 30 -4.21 3.08 13.06
N ASP A 31 -5.35 3.25 13.72
CA ASP A 31 -5.85 2.29 14.69
C ASP A 31 -6.17 0.93 14.06
N GLY A 32 -6.16 -0.12 14.85
CA GLY A 32 -6.58 -1.46 14.45
C GLY A 32 -5.58 -2.25 13.61
N GLY A 33 -4.27 -1.99 13.75
CA GLY A 33 -3.24 -2.72 13.00
C GLY A 33 -3.17 -2.33 11.54
N ARG A 34 -3.52 -1.09 11.24
CA ARG A 34 -3.62 -0.53 9.89
C ARG A 34 -2.69 0.66 9.74
N MET A 35 -2.16 0.86 8.55
CA MET A 35 -1.45 2.08 8.18
C MET A 35 -2.13 2.70 6.96
N ASP A 36 -2.33 4.01 7.00
CA ASP A 36 -2.87 4.77 5.88
C ASP A 36 -1.73 5.41 5.10
N PHE A 37 -1.85 5.48 3.79
CA PHE A 37 -0.90 6.17 2.93
C PHE A 37 -1.58 6.64 1.66
N CYS A 38 -0.86 7.46 0.89
CA CYS A 38 -1.34 7.99 -0.38
C CYS A 38 -0.43 7.58 -1.51
N VAL A 39 -0.99 7.47 -2.71
CA VAL A 39 -0.23 7.36 -3.96
C VAL A 39 -0.83 8.31 -4.99
N GLU A 40 0.03 8.88 -5.84
CA GLU A 40 -0.42 9.75 -6.91
C GLU A 40 -0.92 8.93 -8.11
N GLY A 41 -2.08 9.30 -8.63
CA GLY A 41 -2.67 8.67 -9.79
C GLY A 41 -2.30 9.38 -11.10
N PRO A 42 -2.51 8.72 -12.25
CA PRO A 42 -2.11 9.26 -13.57
C PRO A 42 -2.95 10.44 -14.05
N PHE A 43 -4.07 10.71 -13.42
CA PHE A 43 -4.99 11.79 -13.84
C PHE A 43 -4.92 13.02 -12.93
N GLY A 44 -3.83 13.20 -12.19
CA GLY A 44 -3.66 14.34 -11.28
C GLY A 44 -4.50 14.24 -10.01
N HIS A 45 -4.85 13.06 -9.57
CA HIS A 45 -5.58 12.80 -8.34
C HIS A 45 -4.72 11.96 -7.39
N ILE A 46 -5.14 11.88 -6.15
CA ILE A 46 -4.46 11.09 -5.10
C ILE A 46 -5.36 9.96 -4.68
N TYR A 47 -4.85 8.74 -4.70
CA TYR A 47 -5.51 7.58 -4.11
C TYR A 47 -5.20 7.49 -2.62
N LEU A 48 -6.25 7.29 -1.84
CA LEU A 48 -6.16 7.01 -0.41
C LEU A 48 -6.14 5.50 -0.21
N CYS A 49 -5.08 5.01 0.44
CA CYS A 49 -4.80 3.59 0.56
C CYS A 49 -4.68 3.17 2.02
N GLN A 50 -4.95 1.90 2.27
CA GLN A 50 -4.74 1.26 3.58
C GLN A 50 -3.85 0.03 3.41
N PHE A 51 -2.90 -0.12 4.33
CA PHE A 51 -2.08 -1.32 4.47
C PHE A 51 -2.39 -1.98 5.81
N THR A 52 -2.92 -3.21 5.75
CA THR A 52 -3.22 -3.97 6.96
C THR A 52 -1.99 -4.74 7.40
N ARG A 53 -1.42 -4.37 8.57
CA ARG A 53 -0.23 -5.03 9.11
C ARG A 53 -0.47 -6.49 9.47
N ASN A 54 -1.70 -6.84 9.80
CA ASN A 54 -2.07 -8.19 10.23
C ASN A 54 -2.22 -9.16 9.06
N GLY A 55 -2.81 -8.72 7.96
CA GLY A 55 -3.02 -9.54 6.77
C GLY A 55 -2.05 -9.21 5.63
N PHE A 56 -1.27 -8.15 5.74
CA PHE A 56 -0.38 -7.64 4.70
C PHE A 56 -1.09 -7.36 3.37
N ASP A 57 -2.32 -6.88 3.46
CA ASP A 57 -3.12 -6.52 2.29
C ASP A 57 -3.09 -5.00 2.07
N VAL A 58 -3.13 -4.60 0.81
CA VAL A 58 -3.26 -3.20 0.42
C VAL A 58 -4.62 -3.01 -0.25
N ALA A 59 -5.34 -1.97 0.16
CA ALA A 59 -6.60 -1.58 -0.46
C ALA A 59 -6.58 -0.10 -0.80
N VAL A 60 -7.10 0.24 -1.97
CA VAL A 60 -7.44 1.62 -2.34
C VAL A 60 -8.89 1.84 -1.94
N TYR A 61 -9.14 2.81 -1.05
CA TYR A 61 -10.48 3.00 -0.52
C TYR A 61 -11.14 4.31 -0.95
N ASP A 62 -10.38 5.27 -1.48
CA ASP A 62 -10.91 6.53 -1.96
C ASP A 62 -9.93 7.23 -2.90
N ALA A 63 -10.36 8.28 -3.56
CA ALA A 63 -9.54 9.14 -4.39
C ALA A 63 -9.96 10.60 -4.25
N ILE A 64 -8.98 11.51 -4.20
CA ILE A 64 -9.22 12.94 -4.08
C ILE A 64 -8.52 13.71 -5.20
N GLY A 65 -9.15 14.79 -5.67
CA GLY A 65 -8.55 15.65 -6.67
C GLY A 65 -7.50 16.60 -6.10
N LEU A 66 -6.40 16.80 -6.82
CA LEU A 66 -5.33 17.71 -6.41
C LEU A 66 -5.73 19.19 -6.45
N ALA A 67 -6.66 19.55 -7.34
CA ALA A 67 -7.06 20.94 -7.58
C ALA A 67 -8.31 21.37 -6.79
N GLY A 68 -8.66 20.70 -5.71
CA GLY A 68 -9.84 21.04 -4.90
C GLY A 68 -11.18 20.69 -5.55
N GLY A 69 -11.17 20.09 -6.73
CA GLY A 69 -12.35 19.51 -7.35
C GLY A 69 -12.45 18.05 -6.94
N GLY A 70 -13.53 17.67 -6.27
CA GLY A 70 -13.79 16.28 -5.96
C GLY A 70 -13.91 15.45 -7.23
N TRP A 71 -13.39 14.24 -7.22
CA TRP A 71 -13.58 13.30 -8.29
C TRP A 71 -14.97 12.67 -8.15
N SER A 72 -15.64 12.48 -9.29
CA SER A 72 -16.90 11.75 -9.28
C SER A 72 -16.62 10.29 -8.92
N GLU A 73 -17.35 9.75 -7.95
CA GLU A 73 -17.29 8.32 -7.61
C GLU A 73 -17.67 7.42 -8.80
N ASP A 74 -18.37 8.00 -9.79
CA ASP A 74 -18.80 7.32 -11.01
C ASP A 74 -17.77 7.39 -12.14
N ASP A 75 -16.60 7.97 -11.93
CA ASP A 75 -15.56 7.99 -12.96
C ASP A 75 -14.92 6.61 -13.08
N HIS A 76 -15.32 5.89 -14.12
CA HIS A 76 -14.85 4.52 -14.39
C HIS A 76 -13.33 4.40 -14.54
N ARG A 77 -12.66 5.45 -15.03
CA ARG A 77 -11.20 5.44 -15.20
C ARG A 77 -10.50 5.45 -13.86
N ILE A 78 -11.02 6.23 -12.92
CA ILE A 78 -10.47 6.30 -11.55
C ILE A 78 -10.69 4.96 -10.85
N GLN A 79 -11.88 4.40 -10.92
CA GLN A 79 -12.19 3.11 -10.33
C GLN A 79 -11.37 1.97 -10.92
N GLN A 80 -11.23 1.93 -12.24
CA GLN A 80 -10.43 0.91 -12.92
C GLN A 80 -8.96 1.04 -12.55
N THR A 81 -8.42 2.25 -12.56
CA THR A 81 -7.03 2.51 -12.17
C THR A 81 -6.79 2.15 -10.71
N ALA A 82 -7.74 2.44 -9.82
CA ALA A 82 -7.66 2.05 -8.41
C ALA A 82 -7.55 0.52 -8.25
N SER A 83 -8.37 -0.22 -8.98
CA SER A 83 -8.36 -1.69 -8.95
C SER A 83 -7.05 -2.26 -9.49
N GLU A 84 -6.55 -1.73 -10.59
CA GLU A 84 -5.26 -2.14 -11.17
C GLU A 84 -4.10 -1.82 -10.23
N LEU A 85 -4.09 -0.64 -9.63
CA LEU A 85 -3.07 -0.21 -8.69
C LEU A 85 -3.07 -1.09 -7.43
N GLU A 86 -4.24 -1.43 -6.93
CA GLU A 86 -4.39 -2.32 -5.78
C GLU A 86 -3.76 -3.69 -6.06
N ILE A 87 -4.02 -4.26 -7.24
CA ILE A 87 -3.41 -5.52 -7.66
C ILE A 87 -1.89 -5.41 -7.72
N LEU A 88 -1.38 -4.35 -8.33
CA LEU A 88 0.07 -4.12 -8.46
C LEU A 88 0.74 -3.93 -7.10
N MET A 89 0.14 -3.16 -6.21
CA MET A 89 0.68 -2.95 -4.87
C MET A 89 0.70 -4.24 -4.05
N ASN A 90 -0.35 -5.05 -4.12
CA ASN A 90 -0.38 -6.34 -3.45
C ASN A 90 0.68 -7.29 -4.00
N ALA A 91 0.90 -7.31 -5.31
CA ALA A 91 1.97 -8.10 -5.91
C ALA A 91 3.36 -7.65 -5.42
N THR A 92 3.59 -6.35 -5.32
CA THR A 92 4.83 -5.79 -4.77
C THR A 92 5.07 -6.24 -3.34
N VAL A 93 4.05 -6.15 -2.49
CA VAL A 93 4.12 -6.57 -1.09
C VAL A 93 4.42 -8.07 -0.99
N GLN A 94 3.69 -8.91 -1.70
CA GLN A 94 3.87 -10.36 -1.64
C GLN A 94 5.27 -10.79 -2.08
N LYS A 95 5.79 -10.18 -3.12
CA LYS A 95 7.16 -10.44 -3.59
C LYS A 95 8.20 -10.08 -2.51
N GLU A 96 8.02 -8.98 -1.82
CA GLU A 96 8.92 -8.57 -0.74
C GLU A 96 8.82 -9.49 0.48
N LEU A 97 7.61 -9.93 0.82
CA LEU A 97 7.41 -10.88 1.92
C LEU A 97 8.10 -12.23 1.65
N GLU A 98 8.07 -12.71 0.42
CA GLU A 98 8.79 -13.91 0.02
C GLU A 98 10.30 -13.78 0.22
N LYS A 99 10.86 -12.61 -0.11
CA LYS A 99 12.28 -12.30 0.15
C LYS A 99 12.61 -12.33 1.64
N VAL A 100 11.75 -11.74 2.45
CA VAL A 100 11.94 -11.73 3.92
C VAL A 100 11.92 -13.16 4.48
N GLU A 101 10.98 -13.98 4.03
CA GLU A 101 10.90 -15.38 4.47
C GLU A 101 12.15 -16.17 4.09
N ALA A 102 12.67 -15.96 2.88
CA ALA A 102 13.91 -16.59 2.45
C ALA A 102 15.11 -16.14 3.31
N GLU A 103 15.21 -14.85 3.63
CA GLU A 103 16.26 -14.31 4.50
C GLU A 103 16.18 -14.89 5.91
N VAL A 104 14.97 -14.95 6.48
CA VAL A 104 14.75 -15.51 7.82
C VAL A 104 15.10 -17.00 7.86
N ALA A 105 14.74 -17.76 6.83
CA ALA A 105 15.05 -19.19 6.74
C ALA A 105 16.55 -19.45 6.63
N SER A 106 17.34 -18.48 6.21
CA SER A 106 18.81 -18.59 6.08
C SER A 106 19.57 -18.27 7.37
N LEU A 107 18.90 -17.80 8.39
CA LEU A 107 19.52 -17.41 9.66
C LEU A 107 19.97 -18.61 10.52
#